data_7c96e4ca2f1208eb6d40ecccdd601c2e
#
_entry.id   7c96e4ca2f1208eb6d40ecccdd601c2e
#
_cell.length_a   1.000
_cell.length_b   1.000
_cell.length_c   1.000
_cell.angle_alpha   90.00
_cell.angle_beta   90.00
_cell.angle_gamma   90.00
#
_symmetry.space_group_name_H-M   'P 1'
#
loop_
_entity.id
_entity.type
_entity.pdbx_description
1 polymer ?
#
loop_
_entity_poly.entity_id
_entity_poly.type
_entity_poly.pdbx_seq_one_letter_code
_entity_poly.pdbx_strand_id
1 'polypeptide(L)'
;MTDPTSPRRAQRPPAEQLHADELSQLKASDTGPVPPGWRLSMKAVLRFVIGDDGIRAKIVCAPSLIERAMVTLASNRALLLVGEPGTAKSLLSELLAAAISGASTLTIQGSAATTEDQIKYGWNYALLLNEGPSPRALVPSPLYRAMHEGRIARFEEITRCPPEVQDALLSVLSERLLMVPELGEANAVFAAPGFNLIATANTRDRGVNEMSAALKRRFSFETVFPIADYDAEFALVRSEVARMLVRDGIAATPAPEVIEVLVTTFRELRQGIDKEGGASERLSTVVSTAEAVSVAYSVALRGHYLRGDSGQPADIVEALAGAAAKDNADDLKKIRRYIEHRAAKRKGAHWKAFHAARHLLPA
;
A
#
# COMPACT_ATOMS: atom_id res chain seq x y z
N MET A 1 14.03 31.82 -8.32
CA MET A 1 14.70 31.69 -7.00
C MET A 1 13.61 31.29 -6.01
N THR A 2 13.58 30.04 -5.56
CA THR A 2 12.63 29.56 -4.57
C THR A 2 13.08 30.01 -3.19
N ASP A 3 12.18 30.61 -2.43
CA ASP A 3 12.39 31.05 -1.04
C ASP A 3 12.91 29.84 -0.21
N PRO A 4 14.11 29.92 0.41
CA PRO A 4 14.68 28.84 1.21
C PRO A 4 13.91 28.58 2.52
N THR A 5 12.95 29.44 2.89
CA THR A 5 12.10 29.32 4.10
C THR A 5 10.76 28.61 3.85
N SER A 6 10.40 28.35 2.59
CA SER A 6 9.20 27.57 2.26
C SER A 6 9.42 26.10 2.68
N PRO A 7 8.53 25.48 3.50
CA PRO A 7 8.69 24.09 3.86
C PRO A 7 8.73 23.25 2.59
N ARG A 8 9.82 22.50 2.37
CA ARG A 8 10.00 21.65 1.20
C ARG A 8 8.80 20.71 1.11
N ARG A 9 8.00 20.85 0.05
CA ARG A 9 6.85 19.99 -0.19
C ARG A 9 7.34 18.56 -0.35
N ALA A 10 6.91 17.67 0.53
CA ALA A 10 7.25 16.25 0.43
C ALA A 10 6.69 15.67 -0.88
N GLN A 11 7.49 14.90 -1.61
CA GLN A 11 7.04 14.23 -2.84
C GLN A 11 5.84 13.30 -2.58
N ARG A 12 5.87 12.61 -1.43
CA ARG A 12 4.77 11.78 -0.92
C ARG A 12 4.55 12.10 0.56
N PRO A 13 3.65 13.03 0.89
CA PRO A 13 3.30 13.28 2.28
C PRO A 13 2.56 12.07 2.88
N PRO A 14 2.65 11.84 4.20
CA PRO A 14 1.90 10.77 4.85
C PRO A 14 0.39 11.03 4.77
N ALA A 15 -0.41 9.95 4.91
CA ALA A 15 -1.85 10.02 4.68
C ALA A 15 -2.57 11.05 5.55
N GLU A 16 -2.17 11.24 6.80
CA GLU A 16 -2.74 12.25 7.71
C GLU A 16 -2.51 13.70 7.25
N GLN A 17 -1.44 13.95 6.49
CA GLN A 17 -1.18 15.27 5.88
C GLN A 17 -1.87 15.39 4.53
N LEU A 18 -1.83 14.33 3.73
CA LEU A 18 -2.45 14.30 2.40
C LEU A 18 -3.97 14.48 2.45
N HIS A 19 -4.60 14.02 3.52
CA HIS A 19 -6.05 14.04 3.74
C HIS A 19 -6.46 14.85 4.99
N ALA A 20 -5.65 15.86 5.36
CA ALA A 20 -5.86 16.64 6.58
C ALA A 20 -7.26 17.28 6.67
N ASP A 21 -7.73 17.86 5.56
CA ASP A 21 -9.03 18.53 5.50
C ASP A 21 -10.18 17.54 5.70
N GLU A 22 -10.13 16.37 5.02
CA GLU A 22 -11.16 15.33 5.16
C GLU A 22 -11.17 14.74 6.59
N LEU A 23 -9.98 14.49 7.18
CA LEU A 23 -9.88 14.00 8.55
C LEU A 23 -10.41 15.02 9.57
N SER A 24 -10.17 16.31 9.34
CA SER A 24 -10.69 17.40 10.16
C SER A 24 -12.21 17.53 10.06
N GLN A 25 -12.76 17.46 8.84
CA GLN A 25 -14.19 17.45 8.57
C GLN A 25 -14.87 16.25 9.25
N LEU A 26 -14.33 15.07 9.10
CA LEU A 26 -14.83 13.86 9.77
C LEU A 26 -14.80 14.01 11.28
N LYS A 27 -13.70 14.52 11.85
CA LYS A 27 -13.59 14.74 13.30
C LYS A 27 -14.62 15.71 13.82
N ALA A 28 -14.91 16.79 13.09
CA ALA A 28 -15.89 17.79 13.48
C ALA A 28 -17.35 17.29 13.44
N SER A 29 -17.63 16.34 12.52
CA SER A 29 -18.97 15.76 12.33
C SER A 29 -19.19 14.41 13.02
N ASP A 30 -18.16 13.85 13.66
CA ASP A 30 -18.20 12.52 14.25
C ASP A 30 -18.92 12.53 15.61
N THR A 31 -20.09 11.92 15.65
CA THR A 31 -20.92 11.75 16.86
C THR A 31 -20.94 10.29 17.36
N GLY A 32 -20.19 9.41 16.72
CA GLY A 32 -20.16 7.99 17.06
C GLY A 32 -19.32 7.69 18.30
N PRO A 33 -19.48 6.51 18.91
CA PRO A 33 -18.62 6.07 19.98
C PRO A 33 -17.20 5.85 19.47
N VAL A 34 -16.24 6.47 20.14
CA VAL A 34 -14.82 6.40 19.78
C VAL A 34 -14.12 5.38 20.66
N PRO A 35 -13.44 4.37 20.12
CA PRO A 35 -12.65 3.43 20.91
C PRO A 35 -11.53 4.12 21.69
N PRO A 36 -11.12 3.59 22.86
CA PRO A 36 -10.07 4.18 23.67
C PRO A 36 -8.78 4.44 22.90
N GLY A 37 -8.26 5.67 22.96
CA GLY A 37 -7.04 6.09 22.27
C GLY A 37 -7.18 6.36 20.77
N TRP A 38 -8.35 6.14 20.17
CA TRP A 38 -8.60 6.47 18.77
C TRP A 38 -8.96 7.95 18.57
N ARG A 39 -8.73 8.47 17.39
CA ARG A 39 -9.12 9.84 17.01
C ARG A 39 -10.54 9.95 16.49
N LEU A 40 -11.02 8.91 15.79
CA LEU A 40 -12.32 8.86 15.13
C LEU A 40 -13.09 7.62 15.54
N SER A 41 -14.42 7.67 15.46
CA SER A 41 -15.28 6.49 15.60
C SER A 41 -15.04 5.51 14.45
N MET A 42 -15.42 4.24 14.62
CA MET A 42 -15.32 3.24 13.56
C MET A 42 -16.12 3.65 12.31
N LYS A 43 -17.27 4.32 12.48
CA LYS A 43 -18.06 4.84 11.36
C LYS A 43 -17.31 5.91 10.57
N ALA A 44 -16.66 6.84 11.26
CA ALA A 44 -15.88 7.88 10.60
C ALA A 44 -14.63 7.31 9.92
N VAL A 45 -13.94 6.33 10.53
CA VAL A 45 -12.84 5.61 9.88
C VAL A 45 -13.31 4.87 8.62
N LEU A 46 -14.45 4.19 8.66
CA LEU A 46 -15.05 3.53 7.50
C LEU A 46 -15.28 4.53 6.36
N ARG A 47 -15.97 5.64 6.66
CA ARG A 47 -16.23 6.74 5.70
C ARG A 47 -14.94 7.29 5.10
N PHE A 48 -13.91 7.47 5.91
CA PHE A 48 -12.60 7.93 5.44
C PHE A 48 -12.00 7.00 4.40
N VAL A 49 -12.08 5.69 4.60
CA VAL A 49 -11.43 4.68 3.74
C VAL A 49 -12.22 4.41 2.46
N ILE A 50 -13.51 4.08 2.60
CA ILE A 50 -14.35 3.65 1.46
C ILE A 50 -15.15 4.78 0.81
N GLY A 51 -15.15 5.97 1.43
CA GLY A 51 -15.89 7.12 0.94
C GLY A 51 -17.39 7.08 1.26
N ASP A 52 -18.03 8.23 1.06
CA ASP A 52 -19.49 8.44 1.06
C ASP A 52 -19.83 9.76 0.36
N ASP A 53 -21.06 10.26 0.51
CA ASP A 53 -21.45 11.57 0.02
C ASP A 53 -20.62 12.67 0.69
N GLY A 54 -19.61 13.16 0.01
CA GLY A 54 -18.70 14.22 0.45
C GLY A 54 -17.28 13.79 0.85
N ILE A 55 -17.03 12.50 1.04
CA ILE A 55 -15.70 11.95 1.30
C ILE A 55 -15.35 10.97 0.17
N ARG A 56 -14.25 11.22 -0.52
CA ARG A 56 -13.83 10.39 -1.63
C ARG A 56 -13.34 9.01 -1.15
N ALA A 57 -13.74 7.94 -1.86
CA ALA A 57 -13.18 6.61 -1.67
C ALA A 57 -11.67 6.60 -1.96
N LYS A 58 -10.89 5.98 -1.11
CA LYS A 58 -9.42 5.84 -1.24
C LYS A 58 -9.01 4.42 -1.60
N ILE A 59 -9.88 3.46 -1.30
CA ILE A 59 -9.72 2.04 -1.62
C ILE A 59 -11.05 1.49 -2.10
N VAL A 60 -10.99 0.60 -3.07
CA VAL A 60 -12.14 -0.18 -3.53
C VAL A 60 -12.05 -1.58 -2.91
N CYS A 61 -12.88 -1.84 -1.92
CA CYS A 61 -13.01 -3.15 -1.27
C CYS A 61 -14.39 -3.31 -0.63
N ALA A 62 -14.72 -4.53 -0.16
CA ALA A 62 -15.94 -4.74 0.59
C ALA A 62 -15.90 -3.99 1.93
N PRO A 63 -16.94 -3.22 2.30
CA PRO A 63 -16.99 -2.51 3.59
C PRO A 63 -16.75 -3.43 4.79
N SER A 64 -17.24 -4.65 4.74
CA SER A 64 -17.08 -5.65 5.79
C SER A 64 -15.62 -6.03 6.09
N LEU A 65 -14.70 -5.89 5.12
CA LEU A 65 -13.25 -6.06 5.36
C LEU A 65 -12.74 -4.97 6.30
N ILE A 66 -13.12 -3.72 6.04
CA ILE A 66 -12.70 -2.59 6.87
C ILE A 66 -13.33 -2.68 8.27
N GLU A 67 -14.60 -3.07 8.35
CA GLU A 67 -15.30 -3.28 9.64
C GLU A 67 -14.60 -4.33 10.49
N ARG A 68 -14.27 -5.51 9.94
CA ARG A 68 -13.53 -6.55 10.68
C ARG A 68 -12.12 -6.11 11.06
N ALA A 69 -11.43 -5.38 10.17
CA ALA A 69 -10.12 -4.82 10.46
C ALA A 69 -10.18 -3.84 11.66
N MET A 70 -11.17 -2.94 11.68
CA MET A 70 -11.36 -2.00 12.79
C MET A 70 -11.71 -2.70 14.10
N VAL A 71 -12.61 -3.69 14.07
CA VAL A 71 -12.96 -4.49 15.26
C VAL A 71 -11.72 -5.22 15.78
N THR A 72 -10.89 -5.78 14.92
CA THR A 72 -9.62 -6.38 15.29
C THR A 72 -8.70 -5.37 15.96
N LEU A 73 -8.53 -4.18 15.37
CA LEU A 73 -7.64 -3.14 15.92
C LEU A 73 -8.14 -2.54 17.24
N ALA A 74 -9.45 -2.57 17.49
CA ALA A 74 -10.03 -2.17 18.78
C ALA A 74 -9.98 -3.30 19.83
N SER A 75 -9.62 -4.52 19.43
CA SER A 75 -9.50 -5.67 20.30
C SER A 75 -8.06 -5.85 20.81
N ASN A 76 -7.79 -6.98 21.45
CA ASN A 76 -6.47 -7.38 21.92
C ASN A 76 -5.60 -8.07 20.86
N ARG A 77 -6.09 -8.24 19.61
CA ARG A 77 -5.35 -8.87 18.52
C ARG A 77 -4.77 -7.84 17.57
N ALA A 78 -3.61 -8.16 17.01
CA ALA A 78 -3.03 -7.42 15.90
C ALA A 78 -3.72 -7.79 14.57
N LEU A 79 -3.66 -6.93 13.58
CA LEU A 79 -4.20 -7.14 12.25
C LEU A 79 -3.09 -7.58 11.29
N LEU A 80 -3.28 -8.69 10.57
CA LEU A 80 -2.43 -9.09 9.46
C LEU A 80 -3.20 -9.01 8.15
N LEU A 81 -2.80 -8.07 7.28
CA LEU A 81 -3.33 -7.94 5.93
C LEU A 81 -2.54 -8.85 4.99
N VAL A 82 -3.19 -9.84 4.42
CA VAL A 82 -2.58 -10.76 3.46
C VAL A 82 -3.17 -10.58 2.07
N GLY A 83 -2.43 -10.90 1.03
CA GLY A 83 -2.93 -10.82 -0.35
C GLY A 83 -1.80 -10.79 -1.37
N GLU A 84 -2.17 -10.79 -2.65
CA GLU A 84 -1.19 -10.68 -3.75
C GLU A 84 -0.45 -9.33 -3.72
N PRO A 85 0.73 -9.23 -4.30
CA PRO A 85 1.40 -7.94 -4.49
C PRO A 85 0.49 -6.94 -5.23
N GLY A 86 0.52 -5.68 -4.81
CA GLY A 86 -0.25 -4.61 -5.45
C GLY A 86 -1.75 -4.57 -5.16
N THR A 87 -2.25 -5.33 -4.18
CA THR A 87 -3.66 -5.26 -3.72
C THR A 87 -3.93 -4.13 -2.72
N ALA A 88 -3.05 -3.14 -2.62
CA ALA A 88 -3.19 -1.98 -1.75
C ALA A 88 -3.16 -2.25 -0.23
N LYS A 89 -2.57 -3.37 0.23
CA LYS A 89 -2.40 -3.67 1.67
C LYS A 89 -1.70 -2.55 2.45
N SER A 90 -0.57 -2.09 1.92
CA SER A 90 0.21 -1.01 2.54
C SER A 90 -0.52 0.34 2.54
N LEU A 91 -1.32 0.62 1.49
CA LEU A 91 -2.18 1.80 1.48
C LEU A 91 -3.29 1.68 2.53
N LEU A 92 -3.92 0.50 2.65
CA LEU A 92 -4.94 0.26 3.66
C LEU A 92 -4.37 0.41 5.08
N SER A 93 -3.20 -0.17 5.35
CA SER A 93 -2.52 -0.01 6.65
C SER A 93 -2.20 1.46 6.96
N GLU A 94 -1.76 2.22 5.96
CA GLU A 94 -1.47 3.65 6.08
C GLU A 94 -2.72 4.46 6.40
N LEU A 95 -3.82 4.24 5.66
CA LEU A 95 -5.09 4.95 5.87
C LEU A 95 -5.72 4.64 7.23
N LEU A 96 -5.71 3.37 7.65
CA LEU A 96 -6.20 2.98 8.97
C LEU A 96 -5.36 3.63 10.09
N ALA A 97 -4.04 3.58 10.01
CA ALA A 97 -3.16 4.22 10.99
C ALA A 97 -3.38 5.74 11.06
N ALA A 98 -3.51 6.41 9.92
CA ALA A 98 -3.78 7.84 9.85
C ALA A 98 -5.13 8.21 10.49
N ALA A 99 -6.21 7.50 10.15
CA ALA A 99 -7.55 7.79 10.66
C ALA A 99 -7.71 7.44 12.16
N ILE A 100 -7.12 6.33 12.59
CA ILE A 100 -7.23 5.84 13.96
C ILE A 100 -6.36 6.65 14.92
N SER A 101 -5.06 6.80 14.61
CA SER A 101 -4.07 7.36 15.53
C SER A 101 -3.50 8.71 15.09
N GLY A 102 -3.83 9.18 13.89
CA GLY A 102 -3.33 10.45 13.32
C GLY A 102 -1.84 10.41 13.00
N ALA A 103 -1.27 9.22 12.85
CA ALA A 103 0.11 9.03 12.43
C ALA A 103 0.22 7.72 11.66
N SER A 104 0.68 7.79 10.42
CA SER A 104 0.89 6.64 9.54
C SER A 104 2.37 6.31 9.32
N THR A 105 3.27 7.09 9.91
CA THR A 105 4.72 7.00 9.68
C THR A 105 5.46 6.07 10.65
N LEU A 106 4.79 5.54 11.68
CA LEU A 106 5.38 4.58 12.62
C LEU A 106 5.47 3.20 11.96
N THR A 107 6.40 3.07 11.01
CA THR A 107 6.49 1.91 10.11
C THR A 107 7.84 1.21 10.24
N ILE A 108 7.80 -0.11 10.32
CA ILE A 108 8.94 -1.01 10.18
C ILE A 108 8.79 -1.70 8.82
N GLN A 109 9.84 -1.68 8.01
CA GLN A 109 9.90 -2.40 6.74
C GLN A 109 10.63 -3.72 6.93
N GLY A 110 9.91 -4.83 6.74
CA GLY A 110 10.47 -6.17 6.83
C GLY A 110 11.40 -6.50 5.67
N SER A 111 12.52 -7.11 5.98
CA SER A 111 13.51 -7.61 5.04
C SER A 111 14.32 -8.75 5.67
N ALA A 112 15.10 -9.48 4.87
CA ALA A 112 16.02 -10.49 5.38
C ALA A 112 17.12 -9.91 6.29
N ALA A 113 17.39 -8.62 6.19
CA ALA A 113 18.38 -7.91 7.00
C ALA A 113 17.78 -7.19 8.23
N THR A 114 16.46 -7.30 8.45
CA THR A 114 15.82 -6.70 9.63
C THR A 114 16.32 -7.39 10.89
N THR A 115 16.68 -6.58 11.89
CA THR A 115 17.16 -7.04 13.20
C THR A 115 16.13 -6.77 14.29
N GLU A 116 16.30 -7.41 15.44
CA GLU A 116 15.43 -7.21 16.61
C GLU A 116 15.49 -5.76 17.11
N ASP A 117 16.66 -5.12 17.06
CA ASP A 117 16.84 -3.71 17.46
C ASP A 117 16.00 -2.75 16.64
N GLN A 118 15.81 -3.04 15.35
CA GLN A 118 14.95 -2.24 14.48
C GLN A 118 13.47 -2.37 14.85
N ILE A 119 13.08 -3.47 15.51
CA ILE A 119 11.72 -3.72 15.96
C ILE A 119 11.51 -3.12 17.36
N LYS A 120 12.39 -3.40 18.31
CA LYS A 120 12.22 -3.00 19.73
C LYS A 120 12.80 -1.62 20.01
N TYR A 121 14.09 -1.47 20.03
CA TYR A 121 14.84 -0.23 20.27
C TYR A 121 16.30 -0.46 19.92
N GLY A 122 17.02 0.60 19.63
CA GLY A 122 18.47 0.58 19.45
C GLY A 122 19.18 1.50 20.43
N TRP A 123 20.48 1.65 20.26
CA TRP A 123 21.31 2.50 21.08
C TRP A 123 22.08 3.51 20.25
N ASN A 124 22.18 4.73 20.76
CA ASN A 124 23.19 5.67 20.31
C ASN A 124 24.53 5.26 20.94
N TYR A 125 25.36 4.58 20.14
CA TYR A 125 26.62 4.00 20.62
C TYR A 125 27.59 5.04 21.17
N ALA A 126 27.61 6.26 20.66
CA ALA A 126 28.46 7.33 21.19
C ALA A 126 28.06 7.70 22.61
N LEU A 127 26.78 7.82 22.89
CA LEU A 127 26.28 8.09 24.24
C LEU A 127 26.42 6.85 25.14
N LEU A 128 26.17 5.67 24.62
CA LEU A 128 26.29 4.42 25.38
C LEU A 128 27.72 4.19 25.90
N LEU A 129 28.73 4.46 25.06
CA LEU A 129 30.12 4.33 25.44
C LEU A 129 30.57 5.42 26.43
N ASN A 130 30.00 6.61 26.37
CA ASN A 130 30.39 7.73 27.22
C ASN A 130 29.64 7.77 28.58
N GLU A 131 28.36 7.42 28.57
CA GLU A 131 27.45 7.63 29.73
C GLU A 131 26.88 6.30 30.26
N GLY A 132 27.10 5.20 29.57
CA GLY A 132 26.45 3.91 29.84
C GLY A 132 24.99 3.86 29.35
N PRO A 133 24.29 2.75 29.65
CA PRO A 133 22.87 2.64 29.35
C PRO A 133 22.05 3.71 30.07
N SER A 134 21.35 4.52 29.29
CA SER A 134 20.52 5.62 29.80
C SER A 134 19.34 5.89 28.87
N PRO A 135 18.22 6.45 29.36
CA PRO A 135 17.09 6.86 28.48
C PRO A 135 17.52 7.81 27.36
N ARG A 136 18.59 8.57 27.56
CA ARG A 136 19.15 9.50 26.56
C ARG A 136 19.91 8.74 25.45
N ALA A 137 20.54 7.63 25.78
CA ALA A 137 21.25 6.78 24.82
C ALA A 137 20.32 5.84 24.04
N LEU A 138 19.11 5.62 24.53
CA LEU A 138 18.11 4.77 23.89
C LEU A 138 17.55 5.45 22.63
N VAL A 139 17.51 4.70 21.52
CA VAL A 139 16.89 5.12 20.25
C VAL A 139 15.60 4.33 20.05
N PRO A 140 14.44 4.95 20.28
CA PRO A 140 13.17 4.24 20.20
C PRO A 140 12.82 3.86 18.75
N SER A 141 12.42 2.61 18.54
CA SER A 141 11.89 2.15 17.25
C SER A 141 10.49 2.73 16.97
N PRO A 142 9.96 2.59 15.75
CA PRO A 142 8.57 2.91 15.46
C PRO A 142 7.57 2.15 16.37
N LEU A 143 7.84 0.88 16.68
CA LEU A 143 7.01 0.07 17.57
C LEU A 143 7.04 0.59 19.00
N TYR A 144 8.23 0.87 19.53
CA TYR A 144 8.41 1.46 20.87
C TYR A 144 7.60 2.77 21.00
N ARG A 145 7.75 3.65 20.01
CA ARG A 145 7.01 4.92 19.98
C ARG A 145 5.50 4.71 19.90
N ALA A 146 5.04 3.79 19.07
CA ALA A 146 3.63 3.47 18.94
C ALA A 146 3.05 2.97 20.27
N MET A 147 3.77 2.09 20.98
CA MET A 147 3.37 1.61 22.32
C MET A 147 3.26 2.75 23.31
N HIS A 148 4.30 3.57 23.42
CA HIS A 148 4.36 4.68 24.36
C HIS A 148 3.31 5.76 24.10
N GLU A 149 3.04 6.06 22.82
CA GLU A 149 2.12 7.11 22.38
C GLU A 149 0.67 6.64 22.19
N GLY A 150 0.37 5.33 22.33
CA GLY A 150 -0.96 4.77 22.09
C GLY A 150 -1.38 4.86 20.62
N ARG A 151 -0.47 4.58 19.71
CA ARG A 151 -0.70 4.69 18.24
C ARG A 151 -0.65 3.34 17.53
N ILE A 152 -1.11 3.33 16.29
CA ILE A 152 -0.97 2.17 15.40
C ILE A 152 0.46 2.11 14.86
N ALA A 153 1.16 1.01 15.16
CA ALA A 153 2.40 0.65 14.47
C ALA A 153 2.07 -0.09 13.16
N ARG A 154 2.93 0.07 12.15
CA ARG A 154 2.82 -0.64 10.89
C ARG A 154 4.06 -1.51 10.69
N PHE A 155 3.88 -2.77 10.31
CA PHE A 155 4.97 -3.67 9.97
C PHE A 155 4.74 -4.21 8.54
N GLU A 156 5.38 -3.58 7.58
CA GLU A 156 5.24 -3.95 6.17
C GLU A 156 6.11 -5.17 5.84
N GLU A 157 5.53 -6.13 5.11
CA GLU A 157 6.20 -7.35 4.65
C GLU A 157 6.85 -8.19 5.77
N ILE A 158 6.12 -8.40 6.88
CA ILE A 158 6.62 -9.09 8.08
C ILE A 158 7.24 -10.46 7.76
N THR A 159 6.69 -11.20 6.81
CA THR A 159 7.17 -12.54 6.41
C THR A 159 8.52 -12.53 5.69
N ARG A 160 9.07 -11.36 5.34
CA ARG A 160 10.44 -11.25 4.84
C ARG A 160 11.50 -11.26 5.94
N CYS A 161 11.10 -11.01 7.18
CA CYS A 161 12.01 -11.10 8.33
C CYS A 161 12.29 -12.54 8.71
N PRO A 162 13.48 -12.85 9.26
CA PRO A 162 13.76 -14.13 9.89
C PRO A 162 12.72 -14.46 10.98
N PRO A 163 12.34 -15.74 11.19
CA PRO A 163 11.33 -16.11 12.18
C PRO A 163 11.66 -15.63 13.60
N GLU A 164 12.94 -15.69 13.96
CA GLU A 164 13.44 -15.26 15.28
C GLU A 164 13.16 -13.76 15.52
N VAL A 165 13.32 -12.96 14.45
CA VAL A 165 13.06 -11.52 14.47
C VAL A 165 11.56 -11.25 14.53
N GLN A 166 10.73 -12.05 13.83
CA GLN A 166 9.27 -11.94 13.92
C GLN A 166 8.79 -12.25 15.35
N ASP A 167 9.37 -13.24 16.02
CA ASP A 167 9.00 -13.66 17.37
C ASP A 167 9.34 -12.61 18.45
N ALA A 168 10.18 -11.62 18.14
CA ALA A 168 10.38 -10.44 18.99
C ALA A 168 9.08 -9.66 19.28
N LEU A 169 8.03 -9.86 18.47
CA LEU A 169 6.70 -9.28 18.70
C LEU A 169 5.86 -10.03 19.73
N LEU A 170 6.23 -11.24 20.16
CA LEU A 170 5.39 -12.09 21.00
C LEU A 170 5.02 -11.42 22.33
N SER A 171 5.99 -10.88 23.07
CA SER A 171 5.75 -10.19 24.34
C SER A 171 4.88 -8.93 24.15
N VAL A 172 5.20 -8.13 23.13
CA VAL A 172 4.46 -6.91 22.79
C VAL A 172 2.99 -7.20 22.50
N LEU A 173 2.71 -8.25 21.73
CA LEU A 173 1.34 -8.59 21.35
C LEU A 173 0.57 -9.36 22.42
N SER A 174 1.27 -10.12 23.29
CA SER A 174 0.63 -10.90 24.35
C SER A 174 0.39 -10.09 25.61
N GLU A 175 1.41 -9.40 26.08
CA GLU A 175 1.42 -8.76 27.40
C GLU A 175 1.36 -7.24 27.29
N ARG A 176 1.39 -6.70 26.07
CA ARG A 176 1.40 -5.25 25.81
C ARG A 176 2.57 -4.55 26.54
N LEU A 177 3.69 -5.26 26.62
CA LEU A 177 4.88 -4.88 27.36
C LEU A 177 6.13 -5.04 26.49
N LEU A 178 7.02 -4.05 26.55
CA LEU A 178 8.36 -4.10 25.98
C LEU A 178 9.37 -3.79 27.09
N MET A 179 10.20 -4.76 27.42
CA MET A 179 11.26 -4.62 28.42
C MET A 179 12.50 -3.99 27.80
N VAL A 180 13.17 -3.14 28.56
CA VAL A 180 14.49 -2.58 28.25
C VAL A 180 15.44 -2.99 29.41
N PRO A 181 15.96 -4.24 29.38
CA PRO A 181 16.69 -4.82 30.51
C PRO A 181 17.89 -3.97 30.98
N GLU A 182 18.54 -3.29 30.03
CA GLU A 182 19.72 -2.45 30.29
C GLU A 182 19.39 -1.21 31.14
N LEU A 183 18.13 -0.80 31.16
CA LEU A 183 17.66 0.34 31.99
C LEU A 183 16.97 -0.12 33.28
N GLY A 184 16.84 -1.44 33.48
CA GLY A 184 16.15 -2.01 34.61
C GLY A 184 14.62 -2.02 34.49
N GLU A 185 13.94 -2.72 35.41
CA GLU A 185 12.49 -2.97 35.32
C GLU A 185 11.64 -1.69 35.35
N ALA A 186 12.09 -0.63 36.00
CA ALA A 186 11.38 0.65 36.07
C ALA A 186 11.22 1.33 34.70
N ASN A 187 11.99 0.91 33.68
CA ASN A 187 11.94 1.47 32.34
C ASN A 187 11.22 0.56 31.31
N ALA A 188 10.42 -0.36 31.78
CA ALA A 188 9.54 -1.15 30.94
C ALA A 188 8.48 -0.26 30.29
N VAL A 189 8.22 -0.47 28.99
CA VAL A 189 7.23 0.28 28.22
C VAL A 189 5.94 -0.51 28.17
N PHE A 190 4.93 -0.03 28.88
CA PHE A 190 3.55 -0.54 28.77
C PHE A 190 2.83 0.16 27.63
N ALA A 191 2.07 -0.59 26.84
CA ALA A 191 1.31 -0.02 25.74
C ALA A 191 0.20 0.92 26.25
N ALA A 192 0.22 2.16 25.80
CA ALA A 192 -0.84 3.12 26.08
C ALA A 192 -2.14 2.77 25.32
N PRO A 193 -3.32 3.18 25.82
CA PRO A 193 -4.60 2.97 25.14
C PRO A 193 -4.56 3.47 23.69
N GLY A 194 -5.07 2.66 22.75
CA GLY A 194 -5.03 2.94 21.31
C GLY A 194 -3.89 2.26 20.56
N PHE A 195 -2.88 1.74 21.27
CA PHE A 195 -1.82 0.97 20.64
C PHE A 195 -2.35 -0.32 20.02
N ASN A 196 -2.00 -0.54 18.77
CA ASN A 196 -2.10 -1.85 18.10
C ASN A 196 -1.09 -1.92 16.93
N LEU A 197 -1.02 -3.08 16.28
CA LEU A 197 -0.13 -3.37 15.17
C LEU A 197 -0.91 -3.79 13.93
N ILE A 198 -0.61 -3.19 12.79
CA ILE A 198 -1.01 -3.68 11.47
C ILE A 198 0.23 -4.23 10.78
N ALA A 199 0.22 -5.51 10.46
CA ALA A 199 1.25 -6.12 9.65
C ALA A 199 0.72 -6.43 8.24
N THR A 200 1.62 -6.47 7.24
CA THR A 200 1.30 -6.90 5.88
C THR A 200 2.17 -8.09 5.47
N ALA A 201 1.60 -8.98 4.66
CA ALA A 201 2.32 -10.11 4.08
C ALA A 201 1.83 -10.39 2.66
N ASN A 202 2.73 -10.82 1.79
CA ASN A 202 2.40 -11.27 0.45
C ASN A 202 2.20 -12.79 0.43
N THR A 203 1.13 -13.25 -0.21
CA THR A 203 0.79 -14.68 -0.28
C THR A 203 1.61 -15.47 -1.31
N ARG A 204 2.28 -14.78 -2.23
CA ARG A 204 2.98 -15.41 -3.38
C ARG A 204 4.47 -15.07 -3.50
N ASP A 205 5.04 -14.34 -2.55
CA ASP A 205 6.46 -13.99 -2.62
C ASP A 205 7.34 -15.22 -2.39
N ARG A 206 8.37 -15.35 -3.22
CA ARG A 206 9.48 -16.30 -2.96
C ARG A 206 10.39 -15.72 -1.88
N GLY A 207 10.92 -16.58 -1.01
CA GLY A 207 11.82 -16.16 0.06
C GLY A 207 11.11 -15.52 1.26
N VAL A 208 9.83 -15.84 1.47
CA VAL A 208 9.11 -15.51 2.71
C VAL A 208 9.37 -16.58 3.77
N ASN A 209 9.50 -16.13 5.00
CA ASN A 209 9.60 -16.99 6.17
C ASN A 209 8.21 -17.24 6.75
N GLU A 210 7.98 -18.49 7.17
CA GLU A 210 6.73 -18.83 7.81
C GLU A 210 6.71 -18.27 9.24
N MET A 211 5.59 -17.68 9.62
CA MET A 211 5.37 -17.19 10.98
C MET A 211 5.18 -18.37 11.93
N SER A 212 5.73 -18.27 13.15
CA SER A 212 5.51 -19.26 14.20
C SER A 212 4.02 -19.40 14.55
N ALA A 213 3.59 -20.60 14.97
CA ALA A 213 2.22 -20.82 15.41
C ALA A 213 1.84 -19.91 16.61
N ALA A 214 2.82 -19.60 17.46
CA ALA A 214 2.64 -18.69 18.56
C ALA A 214 2.32 -17.28 18.10
N LEU A 215 3.05 -16.77 17.10
CA LEU A 215 2.80 -15.44 16.56
C LEU A 215 1.50 -15.38 15.76
N LYS A 216 1.21 -16.39 14.93
CA LYS A 216 -0.06 -16.48 14.16
C LYS A 216 -1.30 -16.33 15.06
N ARG A 217 -1.28 -16.87 16.29
CA ARG A 217 -2.40 -16.77 17.26
C ARG A 217 -2.65 -15.35 17.77
N ARG A 218 -1.69 -14.43 17.66
CA ARG A 218 -1.81 -13.03 18.10
C ARG A 218 -2.37 -12.12 17.00
N PHE A 219 -2.47 -12.62 15.78
CA PHE A 219 -3.05 -11.89 14.65
C PHE A 219 -4.45 -12.37 14.29
N SER A 220 -5.28 -11.44 13.82
CA SER A 220 -6.42 -11.73 12.98
C SER A 220 -6.03 -11.44 11.54
N PHE A 221 -6.35 -12.38 10.65
CA PHE A 221 -5.95 -12.34 9.24
C PHE A 221 -7.11 -11.78 8.41
N GLU A 222 -6.83 -10.78 7.59
CA GLU A 222 -7.77 -10.27 6.61
C GLU A 222 -7.13 -10.33 5.22
N THR A 223 -7.85 -10.95 4.27
CA THR A 223 -7.35 -11.07 2.90
C THR A 223 -7.83 -9.90 2.06
N VAL A 224 -6.89 -9.17 1.48
CA VAL A 224 -7.16 -8.09 0.53
C VAL A 224 -7.08 -8.64 -0.89
N PHE A 225 -8.23 -8.77 -1.53
CA PHE A 225 -8.33 -9.28 -2.88
C PHE A 225 -8.12 -8.19 -3.94
N PRO A 226 -7.67 -8.55 -5.15
CA PRO A 226 -7.74 -7.66 -6.30
C PRO A 226 -9.17 -7.19 -6.55
N ILE A 227 -9.34 -6.00 -7.13
CA ILE A 227 -10.65 -5.44 -7.46
C ILE A 227 -11.34 -6.36 -8.48
N ALA A 228 -12.50 -6.90 -8.11
CA ALA A 228 -13.27 -7.83 -8.96
C ALA A 228 -14.10 -7.08 -10.01
N ASP A 229 -14.68 -5.94 -9.66
CA ASP A 229 -15.50 -5.14 -10.56
C ASP A 229 -14.64 -4.35 -11.55
N TYR A 230 -14.99 -4.42 -12.83
CA TYR A 230 -14.25 -3.74 -13.90
C TYR A 230 -14.44 -2.23 -13.85
N ASP A 231 -15.67 -1.78 -13.68
CA ASP A 231 -15.99 -0.35 -13.73
C ASP A 231 -15.40 0.39 -12.53
N ALA A 232 -15.39 -0.27 -11.38
CA ALA A 232 -14.73 0.24 -10.18
C ALA A 232 -13.20 0.34 -10.36
N GLU A 233 -12.55 -0.66 -10.97
CA GLU A 233 -11.11 -0.61 -11.25
C GLU A 233 -10.78 0.47 -12.28
N PHE A 234 -11.58 0.58 -13.35
CA PHE A 234 -11.44 1.63 -14.36
C PHE A 234 -11.59 3.03 -13.76
N ALA A 235 -12.64 3.25 -12.97
CA ALA A 235 -12.88 4.52 -12.30
C ALA A 235 -11.74 4.89 -11.33
N LEU A 236 -11.22 3.92 -10.58
CA LEU A 236 -10.10 4.11 -9.67
C LEU A 236 -8.84 4.52 -10.43
N VAL A 237 -8.45 3.78 -11.46
CA VAL A 237 -7.24 4.10 -12.26
C VAL A 237 -7.35 5.50 -12.84
N ARG A 238 -8.51 5.83 -13.45
CA ARG A 238 -8.75 7.16 -14.04
C ARG A 238 -8.65 8.27 -13.00
N SER A 239 -9.27 8.11 -11.84
CA SER A 239 -9.29 9.14 -10.79
C SER A 239 -7.91 9.34 -10.14
N GLU A 240 -7.17 8.25 -9.91
CA GLU A 240 -5.84 8.34 -9.30
C GLU A 240 -4.82 8.97 -10.25
N VAL A 241 -4.86 8.62 -11.53
CA VAL A 241 -3.99 9.26 -12.55
C VAL A 241 -4.29 10.74 -12.67
N ALA A 242 -5.57 11.13 -12.75
CA ALA A 242 -5.96 12.54 -12.81
C ALA A 242 -5.47 13.31 -11.57
N ARG A 243 -5.59 12.72 -10.37
CA ARG A 243 -5.09 13.32 -9.12
C ARG A 243 -3.58 13.50 -9.12
N MET A 244 -2.82 12.50 -9.61
CA MET A 244 -1.37 12.59 -9.71
C MET A 244 -0.95 13.71 -10.66
N LEU A 245 -1.58 13.81 -11.82
CA LEU A 245 -1.31 14.86 -12.81
C LEU A 245 -1.61 16.26 -12.26
N VAL A 246 -2.76 16.44 -11.61
CA VAL A 246 -3.12 17.73 -10.96
C VAL A 246 -2.11 18.09 -9.87
N ARG A 247 -1.74 17.13 -9.02
CA ARG A 247 -0.73 17.35 -7.96
C ARG A 247 0.59 17.86 -8.54
N ASP A 248 0.99 17.30 -9.67
CA ASP A 248 2.28 17.58 -10.30
C ASP A 248 2.20 18.74 -11.31
N GLY A 249 1.04 19.42 -11.40
CA GLY A 249 0.83 20.61 -12.25
C GLY A 249 0.78 20.29 -13.76
N ILE A 250 0.45 19.06 -14.13
CA ILE A 250 0.43 18.58 -15.51
C ILE A 250 -0.98 18.68 -16.07
N ALA A 251 -1.16 19.51 -17.09
CA ALA A 251 -2.45 19.73 -17.77
C ALA A 251 -2.74 18.69 -18.85
N ALA A 252 -2.50 17.41 -18.57
CA ALA A 252 -2.78 16.30 -19.47
C ALA A 252 -3.66 15.27 -18.76
N THR A 253 -4.66 14.74 -19.43
CA THR A 253 -5.50 13.65 -18.90
C THR A 253 -5.63 12.60 -20.00
N PRO A 254 -5.19 11.36 -19.75
CA PRO A 254 -5.34 10.28 -20.73
C PRO A 254 -6.81 10.11 -21.13
N ALA A 255 -7.05 9.90 -22.41
CA ALA A 255 -8.39 9.63 -22.91
C ALA A 255 -8.97 8.35 -22.25
N PRO A 256 -10.28 8.29 -22.02
CA PRO A 256 -10.91 7.11 -21.44
C PRO A 256 -10.58 5.82 -22.17
N GLU A 257 -10.43 5.88 -23.50
CA GLU A 257 -10.10 4.74 -24.35
C GLU A 257 -8.68 4.22 -24.10
N VAL A 258 -7.73 5.08 -23.72
CA VAL A 258 -6.36 4.68 -23.34
C VAL A 258 -6.41 3.94 -22.02
N ILE A 259 -7.18 4.44 -21.05
CA ILE A 259 -7.39 3.77 -19.76
C ILE A 259 -8.11 2.42 -19.96
N GLU A 260 -9.09 2.35 -20.87
CA GLU A 260 -9.80 1.11 -21.20
C GLU A 260 -8.83 0.04 -21.71
N VAL A 261 -7.99 0.37 -22.69
CA VAL A 261 -6.97 -0.56 -23.22
C VAL A 261 -6.09 -1.09 -22.10
N LEU A 262 -5.59 -0.19 -21.27
CA LEU A 262 -4.69 -0.54 -20.18
C LEU A 262 -5.34 -1.45 -19.14
N VAL A 263 -6.48 -1.02 -18.58
CA VAL A 263 -7.18 -1.77 -17.51
C VAL A 263 -7.62 -3.13 -18.03
N THR A 264 -8.16 -3.20 -19.25
CA THR A 264 -8.57 -4.46 -19.88
C THR A 264 -7.38 -5.41 -20.06
N THR A 265 -6.27 -4.90 -20.63
CA THR A 265 -5.05 -5.70 -20.84
C THR A 265 -4.50 -6.24 -19.51
N PHE A 266 -4.41 -5.41 -18.47
CA PHE A 266 -3.90 -5.83 -17.18
C PHE A 266 -4.79 -6.88 -16.50
N ARG A 267 -6.11 -6.71 -16.58
CA ARG A 267 -7.06 -7.69 -16.03
C ARG A 267 -6.96 -9.04 -16.72
N GLU A 268 -6.98 -9.06 -18.04
CA GLU A 268 -6.93 -10.29 -18.82
C GLU A 268 -5.60 -11.04 -18.64
N LEU A 269 -4.49 -10.32 -18.62
CA LEU A 269 -3.17 -10.89 -18.34
C LEU A 269 -3.04 -11.38 -16.89
N ARG A 270 -3.71 -10.72 -15.93
CA ARG A 270 -3.75 -11.13 -14.51
C ARG A 270 -4.62 -12.35 -14.27
N GLN A 271 -5.79 -12.39 -14.89
CA GLN A 271 -6.78 -13.45 -14.68
C GLN A 271 -6.54 -14.69 -15.55
N GLY A 272 -5.95 -14.52 -16.72
CA GLY A 272 -5.85 -15.56 -17.72
C GLY A 272 -7.18 -15.86 -18.43
N ILE A 273 -8.12 -14.90 -18.39
CA ILE A 273 -9.46 -15.01 -18.99
C ILE A 273 -9.80 -13.67 -19.62
N ASP A 274 -10.33 -13.68 -20.85
CA ASP A 274 -10.81 -12.46 -21.52
C ASP A 274 -12.23 -12.07 -21.05
N LYS A 275 -12.71 -10.89 -21.48
CA LYS A 275 -14.05 -10.39 -21.11
C LYS A 275 -15.20 -11.33 -21.54
N GLU A 276 -14.97 -12.18 -22.55
CA GLU A 276 -15.96 -13.10 -23.12
C GLU A 276 -15.88 -14.51 -22.48
N GLY A 277 -14.99 -14.69 -21.48
CA GLY A 277 -14.80 -15.98 -20.80
C GLY A 277 -13.82 -16.92 -21.52
N GLY A 278 -13.19 -16.47 -22.59
CA GLY A 278 -12.20 -17.26 -23.33
C GLY A 278 -10.87 -17.34 -22.58
N ALA A 279 -10.25 -18.53 -22.54
CA ALA A 279 -8.95 -18.72 -21.91
C ALA A 279 -7.87 -17.83 -22.56
N SER A 280 -7.11 -17.12 -21.74
CA SER A 280 -5.94 -16.33 -22.09
C SER A 280 -4.73 -16.84 -21.30
N GLU A 281 -3.54 -16.45 -21.72
CA GLU A 281 -2.33 -16.81 -20.97
C GLU A 281 -2.13 -15.87 -19.77
N ARG A 282 -2.15 -16.44 -18.58
CA ARG A 282 -1.85 -15.69 -17.38
C ARG A 282 -0.35 -15.43 -17.27
N LEU A 283 0.02 -14.18 -16.89
CA LEU A 283 1.41 -13.87 -16.54
C LEU A 283 1.81 -14.57 -15.22
N SER A 284 3.07 -14.92 -15.14
CA SER A 284 3.68 -15.38 -13.88
C SER A 284 3.96 -14.20 -12.94
N THR A 285 4.29 -13.05 -13.51
CA THR A 285 4.40 -11.78 -12.81
C THR A 285 3.01 -11.24 -12.51
N VAL A 286 2.80 -10.78 -11.28
CA VAL A 286 1.50 -10.15 -10.92
C VAL A 286 1.46 -8.73 -11.49
N VAL A 287 0.43 -8.46 -12.30
CA VAL A 287 0.11 -7.12 -12.77
C VAL A 287 -1.05 -6.56 -11.96
N SER A 288 -0.75 -5.56 -11.15
CA SER A 288 -1.68 -5.00 -10.17
C SER A 288 -2.37 -3.73 -10.65
N THR A 289 -3.44 -3.32 -9.97
CA THR A 289 -4.08 -2.02 -10.21
C THR A 289 -3.14 -0.85 -9.93
N ALA A 290 -2.23 -0.99 -8.95
CA ALA A 290 -1.21 0.03 -8.67
C ALA A 290 -0.23 0.20 -9.84
N GLU A 291 0.15 -0.89 -10.49
CA GLU A 291 0.97 -0.84 -11.71
C GLU A 291 0.19 -0.24 -12.88
N ALA A 292 -1.12 -0.54 -13.01
CA ALA A 292 -1.97 0.10 -14.01
C ALA A 292 -2.02 1.62 -13.83
N VAL A 293 -2.16 2.12 -12.59
CA VAL A 293 -2.07 3.56 -12.29
C VAL A 293 -0.72 4.14 -12.71
N SER A 294 0.38 3.45 -12.37
CA SER A 294 1.74 3.91 -12.70
C SER A 294 1.97 3.96 -14.22
N VAL A 295 1.50 2.96 -14.95
CA VAL A 295 1.60 2.94 -16.43
C VAL A 295 0.76 4.04 -17.05
N ALA A 296 -0.50 4.22 -16.62
CA ALA A 296 -1.36 5.28 -17.14
C ALA A 296 -0.76 6.67 -16.88
N TYR A 297 -0.18 6.88 -15.69
CA TYR A 297 0.54 8.12 -15.38
C TYR A 297 1.76 8.31 -16.29
N SER A 298 2.56 7.27 -16.52
CA SER A 298 3.73 7.32 -17.42
C SER A 298 3.33 7.62 -18.87
N VAL A 299 2.22 7.05 -19.35
CA VAL A 299 1.64 7.34 -20.66
C VAL A 299 1.29 8.83 -20.78
N ALA A 300 0.64 9.40 -19.78
CA ALA A 300 0.32 10.82 -19.74
C ALA A 300 1.58 11.71 -19.73
N LEU A 301 2.59 11.35 -18.93
CA LEU A 301 3.88 12.08 -18.90
C LEU A 301 4.57 12.06 -20.24
N ARG A 302 4.62 10.88 -20.88
CA ARG A 302 5.22 10.72 -22.21
C ARG A 302 4.52 11.60 -23.25
N GLY A 303 3.18 11.58 -23.26
CA GLY A 303 2.39 12.45 -24.13
C GLY A 303 2.70 13.91 -23.89
N HIS A 304 2.62 14.35 -22.63
CA HIS A 304 2.80 15.76 -22.26
C HIS A 304 4.20 16.29 -22.58
N TYR A 305 5.25 15.61 -22.10
CA TYR A 305 6.62 16.14 -22.20
C TYR A 305 7.32 15.85 -23.53
N LEU A 306 6.95 14.80 -24.25
CA LEU A 306 7.64 14.42 -25.49
C LEU A 306 6.87 14.80 -26.75
N ARG A 307 5.53 14.92 -26.69
CA ARG A 307 4.71 15.15 -27.89
C ARG A 307 3.71 16.30 -27.76
N GLY A 308 3.43 16.78 -26.56
CA GLY A 308 2.39 17.79 -26.33
C GLY A 308 0.96 17.23 -26.40
N ASP A 309 0.77 15.92 -26.21
CA ASP A 309 -0.55 15.25 -26.15
C ASP A 309 -0.83 14.64 -24.76
N SER A 310 -1.94 13.90 -24.62
CA SER A 310 -2.34 13.27 -23.36
C SER A 310 -1.94 11.79 -23.25
N GLY A 311 -1.10 11.29 -24.14
CA GLY A 311 -0.72 9.89 -24.21
C GLY A 311 -1.60 9.08 -25.16
N GLN A 312 -1.01 8.03 -25.73
CA GLN A 312 -1.59 7.21 -26.80
C GLN A 312 -1.57 5.72 -26.44
N PRO A 313 -2.42 4.87 -27.06
CA PRO A 313 -2.39 3.42 -26.83
C PRO A 313 -1.04 2.76 -27.15
N ALA A 314 -0.26 3.32 -28.09
CA ALA A 314 1.08 2.86 -28.42
C ALA A 314 2.06 2.96 -27.23
N ASP A 315 1.92 4.00 -26.38
CA ASP A 315 2.75 4.20 -25.22
C ASP A 315 2.56 3.09 -24.16
N ILE A 316 1.36 2.48 -24.13
CA ILE A 316 1.08 1.33 -23.26
C ILE A 316 1.94 0.14 -23.68
N VAL A 317 2.07 -0.12 -25.00
CA VAL A 317 2.88 -1.25 -25.50
C VAL A 317 4.33 -1.13 -25.05
N GLU A 318 4.92 0.05 -25.18
CA GLU A 318 6.29 0.28 -24.72
C GLU A 318 6.43 0.10 -23.20
N ALA A 319 5.43 0.56 -22.43
CA ALA A 319 5.45 0.44 -20.98
C ALA A 319 5.28 -1.02 -20.50
N LEU A 320 4.57 -1.88 -21.25
CA LEU A 320 4.29 -3.27 -20.84
C LEU A 320 5.55 -4.10 -20.63
N ALA A 321 6.61 -3.88 -21.40
CA ALA A 321 7.86 -4.61 -21.24
C ALA A 321 8.44 -4.39 -19.81
N GLY A 322 8.58 -3.14 -19.40
CA GLY A 322 9.14 -2.81 -18.09
C GLY A 322 8.16 -2.98 -16.93
N ALA A 323 6.87 -2.76 -17.13
CA ALA A 323 5.87 -2.80 -16.06
C ALA A 323 5.29 -4.20 -15.81
N ALA A 324 5.07 -4.99 -16.88
CA ALA A 324 4.39 -6.27 -16.78
C ALA A 324 5.33 -7.46 -16.95
N ALA A 325 6.17 -7.49 -17.98
CA ALA A 325 7.12 -8.58 -18.17
C ALA A 325 8.34 -8.49 -17.25
N LYS A 326 8.83 -7.25 -17.01
CA LYS A 326 10.05 -6.98 -16.25
C LYS A 326 11.23 -7.73 -16.86
N ASP A 327 11.85 -8.65 -16.12
CA ASP A 327 12.96 -9.51 -16.55
C ASP A 327 12.52 -10.91 -17.02
N ASN A 328 11.20 -11.15 -17.12
CA ASN A 328 10.64 -12.46 -17.49
C ASN A 328 10.37 -12.56 -18.99
N ALA A 329 11.26 -13.25 -19.72
CA ALA A 329 11.15 -13.45 -21.16
C ALA A 329 9.89 -14.25 -21.58
N ASP A 330 9.41 -15.19 -20.72
CA ASP A 330 8.19 -15.94 -21.04
C ASP A 330 6.93 -15.09 -20.87
N ASP A 331 6.90 -14.20 -19.89
CA ASP A 331 5.80 -13.25 -19.75
C ASP A 331 5.82 -12.22 -20.91
N LEU A 332 6.99 -11.82 -21.41
CA LEU A 332 7.09 -10.99 -22.60
C LEU A 332 6.49 -11.67 -23.85
N LYS A 333 6.76 -12.98 -24.03
CA LYS A 333 6.15 -13.76 -25.12
C LYS A 333 4.62 -13.86 -24.99
N LYS A 334 4.10 -14.01 -23.77
CA LYS A 334 2.65 -14.02 -23.51
C LYS A 334 2.00 -12.67 -23.83
N ILE A 335 2.63 -11.56 -23.42
CA ILE A 335 2.17 -10.21 -23.77
C ILE A 335 2.13 -10.02 -25.29
N ARG A 336 3.18 -10.45 -26.01
CA ARG A 336 3.22 -10.37 -27.45
C ARG A 336 2.06 -11.14 -28.10
N ARG A 337 1.85 -12.40 -27.69
CA ARG A 337 0.73 -13.22 -28.15
C ARG A 337 -0.64 -12.63 -27.83
N TYR A 338 -0.77 -12.03 -26.66
CA TYR A 338 -1.99 -11.32 -26.28
C TYR A 338 -2.29 -10.17 -27.26
N ILE A 339 -1.30 -9.32 -27.55
CA ILE A 339 -1.49 -8.19 -28.47
C ILE A 339 -1.80 -8.69 -29.90
N GLU A 340 -1.10 -9.71 -30.37
CA GLU A 340 -1.28 -10.27 -31.72
C GLU A 340 -2.62 -10.98 -31.92
N HIS A 341 -3.11 -11.69 -30.94
CA HIS A 341 -4.26 -12.57 -31.11
C HIS A 341 -5.54 -12.11 -30.43
N ARG A 342 -5.42 -11.37 -29.31
CA ARG A 342 -6.58 -10.91 -28.54
C ARG A 342 -6.90 -9.45 -28.83
N ALA A 343 -5.94 -8.56 -28.65
CA ALA A 343 -6.15 -7.13 -28.93
C ALA A 343 -6.53 -6.87 -30.39
N ALA A 344 -5.96 -7.62 -31.32
CA ALA A 344 -6.28 -7.55 -32.77
C ALA A 344 -7.76 -7.77 -33.11
N LYS A 345 -8.48 -8.57 -32.31
CA LYS A 345 -9.90 -8.89 -32.54
C LYS A 345 -10.85 -7.83 -31.98
N ARG A 346 -10.36 -6.91 -31.16
CA ARG A 346 -11.19 -5.90 -30.51
C ARG A 346 -11.55 -4.77 -31.47
N LYS A 347 -12.76 -4.26 -31.28
CA LYS A 347 -13.28 -3.13 -32.07
C LYS A 347 -12.83 -1.80 -31.46
N GLY A 348 -12.64 -0.79 -32.30
CA GLY A 348 -12.29 0.56 -31.88
C GLY A 348 -10.92 1.00 -32.41
N ALA A 349 -10.77 2.32 -32.63
CA ALA A 349 -9.53 2.90 -33.15
C ALA A 349 -8.37 2.74 -32.17
N HIS A 350 -8.64 2.85 -30.88
CA HIS A 350 -7.66 2.70 -29.79
C HIS A 350 -7.08 1.28 -29.74
N TRP A 351 -7.90 0.21 -29.94
CA TRP A 351 -7.40 -1.17 -30.01
C TRP A 351 -6.60 -1.43 -31.27
N LYS A 352 -7.01 -0.83 -32.41
CA LYS A 352 -6.23 -0.90 -33.65
C LYS A 352 -4.86 -0.23 -33.48
N ALA A 353 -4.81 0.94 -32.85
CA ALA A 353 -3.56 1.65 -32.57
C ALA A 353 -2.66 0.84 -31.62
N PHE A 354 -3.23 0.27 -30.56
CA PHE A 354 -2.51 -0.60 -29.62
C PHE A 354 -1.92 -1.84 -30.34
N HIS A 355 -2.70 -2.52 -31.17
CA HIS A 355 -2.23 -3.66 -31.94
C HIS A 355 -1.15 -3.28 -32.97
N ALA A 356 -1.32 -2.15 -33.67
CA ALA A 356 -0.35 -1.67 -34.67
C ALA A 356 1.03 -1.41 -34.03
N ALA A 357 1.05 -0.97 -32.77
CA ALA A 357 2.27 -0.66 -32.02
C ALA A 357 3.01 -1.91 -31.46
N ARG A 358 2.54 -3.14 -31.73
CA ARG A 358 3.14 -4.38 -31.19
C ARG A 358 4.64 -4.54 -31.48
N HIS A 359 5.13 -3.92 -32.54
CA HIS A 359 6.54 -3.92 -32.92
C HIS A 359 7.44 -3.15 -31.95
N LEU A 360 6.86 -2.33 -31.06
CA LEU A 360 7.57 -1.60 -30.01
C LEU A 360 7.93 -2.48 -28.79
N LEU A 361 7.38 -3.71 -28.71
CA LEU A 361 7.85 -4.65 -27.72
C LEU A 361 9.27 -5.13 -28.06
N PRO A 362 10.16 -5.21 -27.08
CA PRO A 362 11.49 -5.80 -27.27
C PRO A 362 11.42 -7.18 -27.90
N ALA A 363 12.47 -7.56 -28.64
CA ALA A 363 12.54 -8.84 -29.35
C ALA A 363 12.55 -10.05 -28.39
#